data_53a4e413d8c43043caf58aa628db70c8
#
_entry.id   53a4e413d8c43043caf58aa628db70c8
#
_cell.length_a   1.000
_cell.length_b   1.000
_cell.length_c   1.000
_cell.angle_alpha   90.00
_cell.angle_beta   90.00
_cell.angle_gamma   90.00
#
_symmetry.space_group_name_H-M   'P 1'
#
loop_
_entity.id
_entity.type
_entity.pdbx_description
1 polymer ?
#
loop_
_entity_poly.entity_id
_entity_poly.type
_entity_poly.pdbx_seq_one_letter_code
_entity_poly.pdbx_strand_id
1 'polypeptide(L)'
;MKIIAFVFTFFIASNIFVFSQETESIAASEVVASSEVPVEDVAEAVATAEIAENSATVDSSTPKFDYLAEDYEFEFVEIPAAKRPKPISEEKITEAKNKDETETSFDETVEVIKYGTSTEITSIIDDVLKSEDPRYADSFYDLFKSTKNIDIRCKILDFFAKAEDPCLEDFCVDVLNDPYDLPLKVIESVFKYVSAVKCKLVAPAVVEILELGKDEYFLGAITTLGDVGGPSEALYLAEYLERDDMTLPQRQALMRTLGQMCAIETWDKLVEIVNDEEENSFVRMYAAEALGKMKKEEAVPILVKLFEEGDPNMRQYCVKGLSNFSNNDEAKAVILQGIRDEHYKVRVESIKTVAELNITEAVPFLTYRATKDAEMVVKKECFPVLAKLDTEESVDFLIKQITDEKVGDNAKLMASSALMEKGTKGEKEIINLAKETLKDDKRKKLRSELGKLFAKYARPAYSEICASYLQSKDTTTISQGIDIYKNGRYETARVTIEKIARDKKTGANGKRARKILGISDEEVETKDDSTSEKSTDKKNTDDKSNKLQTKSDSSKTEAKPTDVNKKSELDAK
;
A
#
# COMPACT_ATOMS: atom_id res chain seq x y z
N MET A 1 6.81 -8.76 24.50
CA MET A 1 7.95 -8.43 23.62
C MET A 1 7.78 -8.93 22.16
N LYS A 2 6.97 -9.96 21.86
CA LYS A 2 6.75 -10.45 20.49
C LYS A 2 5.71 -9.65 19.67
N ILE A 3 4.88 -8.82 20.30
CA ILE A 3 3.83 -8.03 19.63
C ILE A 3 4.37 -6.70 19.05
N ILE A 4 5.49 -6.19 19.57
CA ILE A 4 6.09 -4.92 19.11
C ILE A 4 6.85 -5.07 17.78
N ALA A 5 7.43 -6.26 17.52
CA ALA A 5 8.13 -6.53 16.25
C ALA A 5 7.19 -6.60 15.04
N PHE A 6 5.95 -7.09 15.21
CA PHE A 6 4.98 -7.25 14.10
C PHE A 6 4.42 -5.92 13.57
N VAL A 7 4.35 -4.90 14.42
CA VAL A 7 3.87 -3.57 14.02
C VAL A 7 4.92 -2.80 13.22
N PHE A 8 6.22 -3.05 13.49
CA PHE A 8 7.32 -2.35 12.82
C PHE A 8 7.53 -2.83 11.37
N THR A 9 7.39 -4.12 11.12
CA THR A 9 7.59 -4.72 9.77
C THR A 9 6.48 -4.29 8.79
N PHE A 10 5.25 -4.13 9.27
CA PHE A 10 4.13 -3.69 8.41
C PHE A 10 4.27 -2.21 7.97
N PHE A 11 4.93 -1.38 8.79
CA PHE A 11 5.13 0.04 8.49
C PHE A 11 6.20 0.28 7.42
N ILE A 12 7.24 -0.57 7.35
CA ILE A 12 8.31 -0.48 6.34
C ILE A 12 7.80 -0.91 4.97
N ALA A 13 7.01 -1.99 4.89
CA ALA A 13 6.44 -2.46 3.61
C ALA A 13 5.43 -1.47 3.01
N SER A 14 4.62 -0.78 3.85
CA SER A 14 3.68 0.23 3.39
C SER A 14 4.36 1.50 2.86
N ASN A 15 5.51 1.88 3.42
CA ASN A 15 6.24 3.06 2.96
C ASN A 15 6.96 2.84 1.61
N ILE A 16 7.42 1.62 1.31
CA ILE A 16 8.07 1.32 0.02
C ILE A 16 7.05 1.38 -1.13
N PHE A 17 5.81 0.93 -0.93
CA PHE A 17 4.78 0.96 -1.98
C PHE A 17 4.23 2.37 -2.26
N VAL A 18 4.11 3.22 -1.24
CA VAL A 18 3.70 4.62 -1.41
C VAL A 18 4.79 5.44 -2.10
N PHE A 19 6.08 5.10 -1.87
CA PHE A 19 7.21 5.84 -2.41
C PHE A 19 7.40 5.65 -3.92
N SER A 20 7.08 4.47 -4.49
CA SER A 20 7.19 4.24 -5.94
C SER A 20 6.13 5.00 -6.76
N GLN A 21 4.95 5.26 -6.19
CA GLN A 21 3.91 6.07 -6.86
C GLN A 21 4.14 7.58 -6.73
N GLU A 22 4.76 8.06 -5.62
CA GLU A 22 5.04 9.48 -5.45
C GLU A 22 6.21 9.97 -6.33
N THR A 23 7.19 9.11 -6.64
CA THR A 23 8.31 9.50 -7.54
C THR A 23 7.88 9.68 -9.00
N GLU A 24 6.94 8.88 -9.50
CA GLU A 24 6.38 9.08 -10.84
C GLU A 24 5.52 10.35 -10.93
N SER A 25 4.80 10.73 -9.87
CA SER A 25 3.96 11.93 -9.87
C SER A 25 4.76 13.23 -9.69
N ILE A 26 5.90 13.19 -9.02
CA ILE A 26 6.77 14.37 -8.82
C ILE A 26 7.54 14.70 -10.11
N ALA A 27 8.02 13.68 -10.83
CA ALA A 27 8.68 13.87 -12.12
C ALA A 27 7.72 14.46 -13.18
N ALA A 28 6.43 14.10 -13.14
CA ALA A 28 5.45 14.57 -14.12
C ALA A 28 4.90 15.98 -13.84
N SER A 29 4.97 16.49 -12.60
CA SER A 29 4.41 17.80 -12.25
C SER A 29 5.39 18.97 -12.34
N GLU A 30 6.70 18.73 -12.31
CA GLU A 30 7.71 19.80 -12.41
C GLU A 30 8.17 20.08 -13.84
N VAL A 31 7.99 19.14 -14.77
CA VAL A 31 8.29 19.34 -16.21
C VAL A 31 7.30 20.28 -16.91
N VAL A 32 6.13 20.57 -16.32
CA VAL A 32 5.11 21.45 -16.91
C VAL A 32 5.32 22.93 -16.58
N ALA A 33 6.23 23.28 -15.69
CA ALA A 33 6.41 24.68 -15.22
C ALA A 33 7.60 25.44 -15.81
N SER A 34 8.41 24.86 -16.71
CA SER A 34 9.50 25.62 -17.35
C SER A 34 9.61 25.32 -18.85
N SER A 35 9.13 26.26 -19.63
CA SER A 35 9.41 26.58 -21.05
C SER A 35 9.28 25.43 -22.07
N GLU A 36 8.37 25.64 -23.01
CA GLU A 36 8.21 24.95 -24.27
C GLU A 36 9.55 24.83 -25.04
N VAL A 37 10.11 23.61 -25.06
CA VAL A 37 11.11 23.19 -26.04
C VAL A 37 10.60 21.88 -26.64
N PRO A 38 10.56 21.76 -27.99
CA PRO A 38 9.98 20.60 -28.68
C PRO A 38 10.79 19.32 -28.42
N VAL A 39 10.07 18.22 -28.26
CA VAL A 39 10.57 16.89 -27.91
C VAL A 39 11.44 16.22 -29.01
N GLU A 40 11.64 16.87 -30.16
CA GLU A 40 12.40 16.27 -31.30
C GLU A 40 13.93 16.39 -31.19
N ASP A 41 14.47 17.23 -30.33
CA ASP A 41 15.93 17.45 -30.27
C ASP A 41 16.68 16.59 -29.22
N VAL A 42 15.98 15.78 -28.43
CA VAL A 42 16.63 14.96 -27.38
C VAL A 42 17.11 13.58 -27.88
N ALA A 43 16.59 13.11 -29.01
CA ALA A 43 16.97 11.81 -29.58
C ALA A 43 18.27 11.83 -30.40
N GLU A 44 18.74 13.01 -30.82
CA GLU A 44 19.92 13.15 -31.69
C GLU A 44 21.21 13.48 -30.92
N ALA A 45 21.12 13.83 -29.62
CA ALA A 45 22.28 14.18 -28.78
C ALA A 45 22.98 12.95 -28.15
N VAL A 46 22.40 11.76 -28.26
CA VAL A 46 22.96 10.52 -27.69
C VAL A 46 23.85 9.75 -28.69
N ALA A 47 23.86 10.15 -29.97
CA ALA A 47 24.52 9.34 -31.03
C ALA A 47 25.93 9.79 -31.44
N THR A 48 26.49 10.89 -30.88
CA THR A 48 27.83 11.36 -31.28
C THR A 48 28.65 11.86 -30.10
N ALA A 49 29.03 10.98 -29.19
CA ALA A 49 30.18 11.19 -28.32
C ALA A 49 31.24 10.14 -28.67
N GLU A 50 32.06 10.45 -29.66
CA GLU A 50 33.30 9.73 -29.91
C GLU A 50 34.26 9.93 -28.73
N ILE A 51 34.72 8.79 -28.21
CA ILE A 51 35.70 8.63 -27.15
C ILE A 51 37.01 9.29 -27.61
N ALA A 52 37.37 10.43 -27.06
CA ALA A 52 38.72 10.96 -27.13
C ALA A 52 39.48 10.49 -25.88
N GLU A 53 40.38 9.51 -26.06
CA GLU A 53 41.39 9.17 -25.06
C GLU A 53 42.24 10.40 -24.72
N ASN A 54 42.01 10.99 -23.54
CA ASN A 54 42.97 11.89 -22.93
C ASN A 54 43.46 11.26 -21.62
N SER A 55 44.66 10.68 -21.70
CA SER A 55 45.46 10.31 -20.56
C SER A 55 45.88 11.54 -19.77
N ALA A 56 45.03 11.93 -18.79
CA ALA A 56 45.47 12.85 -17.75
C ALA A 56 46.05 12.02 -16.60
N THR A 57 47.31 12.26 -16.31
CA THR A 57 48.03 11.72 -15.15
C THR A 57 47.30 12.17 -13.88
N VAL A 58 46.62 11.24 -13.23
CA VAL A 58 45.99 11.44 -11.94
C VAL A 58 47.08 11.59 -10.88
N ASP A 59 47.09 12.74 -10.20
CA ASP A 59 47.94 12.99 -9.03
C ASP A 59 47.61 12.00 -7.92
N SER A 60 48.57 11.21 -7.48
CA SER A 60 48.47 10.08 -6.57
C SER A 60 48.39 10.44 -5.09
N SER A 61 47.88 11.62 -4.73
CA SER A 61 47.87 12.13 -3.33
C SER A 61 46.54 11.99 -2.59
N THR A 62 45.47 11.52 -3.23
CA THR A 62 44.25 11.12 -2.51
C THR A 62 44.33 9.64 -2.12
N PRO A 63 44.04 9.27 -0.87
CA PRO A 63 44.00 7.86 -0.49
C PRO A 63 42.87 7.18 -1.29
N LYS A 64 43.23 6.40 -2.31
CA LYS A 64 42.25 5.49 -2.91
C LYS A 64 41.88 4.48 -1.84
N PHE A 65 40.63 4.51 -1.40
CA PHE A 65 40.08 3.46 -0.57
C PHE A 65 40.00 2.22 -1.46
N ASP A 66 40.91 1.29 -1.23
CA ASP A 66 40.86 0.00 -1.93
C ASP A 66 39.94 -0.92 -1.11
N TYR A 67 38.68 -0.97 -1.53
CA TYR A 67 37.68 -1.82 -0.91
C TYR A 67 38.07 -3.30 -0.91
N LEU A 68 38.95 -3.68 -1.85
CA LEU A 68 39.47 -5.03 -2.00
C LEU A 68 40.89 -5.16 -1.39
N ALA A 69 41.38 -4.16 -0.62
CA ALA A 69 42.68 -4.24 0.02
C ALA A 69 42.75 -5.44 0.96
N GLU A 70 43.93 -6.09 0.97
CA GLU A 70 44.22 -7.34 1.68
C GLU A 70 43.95 -7.27 3.22
N ASP A 71 43.71 -6.10 3.78
CA ASP A 71 43.42 -5.89 5.22
C ASP A 71 41.92 -6.02 5.59
N TYR A 72 41.03 -6.26 4.63
CA TYR A 72 39.63 -6.51 4.89
C TYR A 72 39.44 -8.01 5.15
N GLU A 73 39.50 -8.42 6.42
CA GLU A 73 39.13 -9.77 6.83
C GLU A 73 37.62 -9.94 6.66
N PHE A 74 37.21 -10.39 5.45
CA PHE A 74 35.90 -10.99 5.28
C PHE A 74 35.85 -12.25 6.14
N GLU A 75 35.10 -12.26 7.20
CA GLU A 75 34.64 -13.51 7.77
C GLU A 75 33.74 -14.20 6.72
N PHE A 76 34.36 -14.96 5.85
CA PHE A 76 33.66 -15.96 5.07
C PHE A 76 33.08 -16.95 6.06
N VAL A 77 31.81 -16.76 6.39
CA VAL A 77 31.05 -17.82 7.06
C VAL A 77 30.87 -18.90 6.00
N GLU A 78 31.76 -19.91 5.99
CA GLU A 78 31.53 -21.15 5.24
C GLU A 78 30.17 -21.70 5.70
N ILE A 79 29.15 -21.46 4.88
CA ILE A 79 27.85 -22.11 5.06
C ILE A 79 28.08 -23.59 4.79
N PRO A 80 27.93 -24.47 5.81
CA PRO A 80 28.17 -25.90 5.59
C PRO A 80 27.27 -26.38 4.48
N ALA A 81 27.83 -26.95 3.41
CA ALA A 81 27.13 -27.42 2.20
C ALA A 81 26.04 -28.48 2.47
N ALA A 82 25.78 -28.86 3.72
CA ALA A 82 25.02 -30.04 4.08
C ALA A 82 23.58 -29.82 4.56
N LYS A 83 23.12 -28.58 4.82
CA LYS A 83 21.71 -28.36 5.22
C LYS A 83 21.18 -27.07 4.62
N ARG A 84 20.57 -27.21 3.43
CA ARG A 84 19.73 -26.13 2.90
C ARG A 84 18.59 -25.85 3.87
N PRO A 85 18.32 -24.60 4.25
CA PRO A 85 17.19 -24.25 5.09
C PRO A 85 15.89 -24.66 4.38
N LYS A 86 14.94 -25.22 5.14
CA LYS A 86 13.61 -25.48 4.60
C LYS A 86 12.97 -24.13 4.22
N PRO A 87 12.34 -24.02 3.05
CA PRO A 87 11.63 -22.81 2.65
C PRO A 87 10.44 -22.61 3.58
N ILE A 88 10.40 -21.60 4.36
CA ILE A 88 9.35 -21.23 5.33
C ILE A 88 9.22 -22.19 6.54
N SER A 89 9.00 -21.63 7.73
CA SER A 89 8.87 -22.40 8.95
C SER A 89 7.64 -23.30 8.97
N GLU A 90 7.77 -24.52 9.49
CA GLU A 90 6.66 -25.48 9.65
C GLU A 90 5.48 -24.90 10.45
N GLU A 91 5.75 -23.94 11.36
CA GLU A 91 4.71 -23.23 12.12
C GLU A 91 3.79 -22.42 11.21
N LYS A 92 4.33 -21.62 10.27
CA LYS A 92 3.54 -20.81 9.32
C LYS A 92 2.69 -21.70 8.38
N ILE A 93 3.26 -22.82 7.93
CA ILE A 93 2.55 -23.79 7.09
C ILE A 93 1.41 -24.43 7.89
N THR A 94 1.66 -24.82 9.13
CA THR A 94 0.64 -25.44 10.01
C THR A 94 -0.48 -24.45 10.33
N GLU A 95 -0.16 -23.18 10.60
CA GLU A 95 -1.16 -22.12 10.81
C GLU A 95 -2.03 -21.90 9.56
N ALA A 96 -1.43 -21.92 8.37
CA ALA A 96 -2.16 -21.76 7.12
C ALA A 96 -3.09 -22.98 6.84
N LYS A 97 -2.63 -24.21 7.08
CA LYS A 97 -3.44 -25.43 6.95
C LYS A 97 -4.65 -25.41 7.91
N ASN A 98 -4.49 -24.88 9.11
CA ASN A 98 -5.57 -24.81 10.09
C ASN A 98 -6.64 -23.75 9.75
N LYS A 99 -6.37 -22.83 8.83
CA LYS A 99 -7.30 -21.78 8.41
C LYS A 99 -8.18 -22.14 7.22
N ASP A 100 -7.85 -23.20 6.50
CA ASP A 100 -8.52 -23.54 5.25
C ASP A 100 -9.21 -24.91 5.33
N GLU A 101 -10.52 -24.92 5.08
CA GLU A 101 -11.37 -26.11 5.15
C GLU A 101 -11.36 -26.94 3.83
N THR A 102 -10.58 -26.53 2.79
CA THR A 102 -10.60 -27.16 1.46
C THR A 102 -9.24 -27.75 1.06
N GLU A 103 -8.90 -28.92 1.60
CA GLU A 103 -7.69 -29.68 1.22
C GLU A 103 -7.66 -30.05 -0.28
N THR A 104 -8.80 -30.40 -0.88
CA THR A 104 -8.89 -30.83 -2.28
C THR A 104 -8.40 -29.80 -3.28
N SER A 105 -8.65 -28.52 -3.06
CA SER A 105 -8.21 -27.44 -3.96
C SER A 105 -6.70 -27.18 -3.89
N PHE A 106 -6.06 -27.45 -2.75
CA PHE A 106 -4.62 -27.31 -2.59
C PHE A 106 -3.86 -28.36 -3.37
N ASP A 107 -4.26 -29.66 -3.23
CA ASP A 107 -3.60 -30.77 -3.92
C ASP A 107 -3.70 -30.63 -5.44
N GLU A 108 -4.86 -30.23 -5.98
CA GLU A 108 -5.04 -29.95 -7.40
C GLU A 108 -4.10 -28.84 -7.89
N THR A 109 -3.92 -27.78 -7.10
CA THR A 109 -3.02 -26.68 -7.44
C THR A 109 -1.56 -27.13 -7.44
N VAL A 110 -1.14 -27.96 -6.47
CA VAL A 110 0.21 -28.52 -6.41
C VAL A 110 0.48 -29.43 -7.62
N GLU A 111 -0.51 -30.20 -8.09
CA GLU A 111 -0.40 -31.00 -9.31
C GLU A 111 -0.15 -30.12 -10.56
N VAL A 112 -0.86 -28.99 -10.67
CA VAL A 112 -0.63 -28.05 -11.77
C VAL A 112 0.75 -27.38 -11.68
N ILE A 113 1.26 -27.06 -10.49
CA ILE A 113 2.61 -26.55 -10.30
C ILE A 113 3.65 -27.58 -10.82
N LYS A 114 3.43 -28.86 -10.63
CA LYS A 114 4.34 -29.93 -11.04
C LYS A 114 4.25 -30.28 -12.54
N TYR A 115 3.06 -30.27 -13.11
CA TYR A 115 2.80 -30.89 -14.42
C TYR A 115 2.14 -29.95 -15.43
N GLY A 116 1.72 -28.76 -15.00
CA GLY A 116 1.02 -27.79 -15.84
C GLY A 116 1.92 -27.09 -16.85
N THR A 117 1.31 -26.39 -17.77
CA THR A 117 2.00 -25.53 -18.72
C THR A 117 2.60 -24.30 -18.05
N SER A 118 3.61 -23.68 -18.67
CA SER A 118 4.21 -22.45 -18.13
C SER A 118 3.19 -21.35 -17.88
N THR A 119 2.13 -21.26 -18.68
CA THR A 119 1.06 -20.25 -18.53
C THR A 119 0.20 -20.54 -17.30
N GLU A 120 -0.20 -21.78 -17.08
CA GLU A 120 -0.98 -22.20 -15.90
C GLU A 120 -0.18 -22.00 -14.61
N ILE A 121 1.08 -22.44 -14.61
CA ILE A 121 2.00 -22.26 -13.47
C ILE A 121 2.16 -20.77 -13.16
N THR A 122 2.37 -19.91 -14.17
CA THR A 122 2.53 -18.47 -13.98
C THR A 122 1.27 -17.86 -13.37
N SER A 123 0.07 -18.28 -13.81
CA SER A 123 -1.20 -17.80 -13.24
C SER A 123 -1.35 -18.19 -11.77
N ILE A 124 -0.97 -19.41 -11.42
CA ILE A 124 -1.00 -19.88 -10.03
C ILE A 124 -0.03 -19.08 -9.16
N ILE A 125 1.21 -18.85 -9.63
CA ILE A 125 2.17 -18.05 -8.86
C ILE A 125 1.62 -16.64 -8.64
N ASP A 126 0.98 -16.01 -9.64
CA ASP A 126 0.37 -14.68 -9.50
C ASP A 126 -0.77 -14.65 -8.48
N ASP A 127 -1.56 -15.71 -8.38
CA ASP A 127 -2.65 -15.80 -7.42
C ASP A 127 -2.12 -16.09 -6.00
N VAL A 128 -1.10 -16.94 -5.87
CA VAL A 128 -0.42 -17.20 -4.59
C VAL A 128 0.34 -15.95 -4.11
N LEU A 129 0.97 -15.18 -5.00
CA LEU A 129 1.59 -13.90 -4.66
C LEU A 129 0.60 -12.87 -4.10
N LYS A 130 -0.68 -12.92 -4.51
CA LYS A 130 -1.75 -12.05 -3.97
C LYS A 130 -2.28 -12.54 -2.63
N SER A 131 -2.39 -13.86 -2.46
CA SER A 131 -2.90 -14.49 -1.24
C SER A 131 -1.84 -14.65 -0.14
N GLU A 132 -0.56 -14.61 -0.52
CA GLU A 132 0.61 -14.82 0.37
C GLU A 132 0.54 -16.17 1.11
N ASP A 133 0.03 -17.22 0.42
CA ASP A 133 -0.18 -18.53 1.03
C ASP A 133 1.16 -19.30 1.15
N PRO A 134 1.66 -19.54 2.37
CA PRO A 134 2.95 -20.19 2.58
C PRO A 134 2.95 -21.68 2.27
N ARG A 135 1.79 -22.34 2.10
CA ARG A 135 1.70 -23.79 1.85
C ARG A 135 2.38 -24.23 0.57
N TYR A 136 2.50 -23.32 -0.41
CA TYR A 136 3.12 -23.59 -1.71
C TYR A 136 4.64 -23.48 -1.72
N ALA A 137 5.28 -23.09 -0.62
CA ALA A 137 6.71 -22.81 -0.58
C ALA A 137 7.57 -24.00 -1.02
N ASP A 138 7.30 -25.21 -0.52
CA ASP A 138 8.05 -26.42 -0.90
C ASP A 138 7.92 -26.72 -2.39
N SER A 139 6.70 -26.60 -2.94
CA SER A 139 6.43 -26.83 -4.36
C SER A 139 7.12 -25.81 -5.26
N PHE A 140 7.15 -24.54 -4.85
CA PHE A 140 7.87 -23.49 -5.59
C PHE A 140 9.38 -23.64 -5.50
N TYR A 141 9.90 -24.07 -4.37
CA TYR A 141 11.33 -24.35 -4.22
C TYR A 141 11.79 -25.49 -5.15
N ASP A 142 11.03 -26.60 -5.20
CA ASP A 142 11.31 -27.72 -6.09
C ASP A 142 11.18 -27.33 -7.57
N LEU A 143 10.16 -26.52 -7.90
CA LEU A 143 9.98 -25.98 -9.25
C LEU A 143 11.15 -25.05 -9.63
N PHE A 144 11.63 -24.18 -8.72
CA PHE A 144 12.75 -23.28 -8.96
C PHE A 144 14.01 -24.04 -9.37
N LYS A 145 14.30 -25.15 -8.70
CA LYS A 145 15.47 -25.98 -9.01
C LYS A 145 15.36 -26.72 -10.33
N SER A 146 14.16 -27.11 -10.74
CA SER A 146 13.93 -27.93 -11.92
C SER A 146 13.65 -27.10 -13.19
N THR A 147 13.05 -25.93 -13.07
CA THR A 147 12.67 -25.11 -14.23
C THR A 147 13.86 -24.33 -14.81
N LYS A 148 13.87 -24.22 -16.15
CA LYS A 148 14.76 -23.31 -16.89
C LYS A 148 14.03 -22.03 -17.35
N ASN A 149 12.73 -21.92 -17.07
CA ASN A 149 11.94 -20.77 -17.45
C ASN A 149 12.28 -19.57 -16.55
N ILE A 150 12.88 -18.55 -17.15
CA ILE A 150 13.34 -17.34 -16.46
C ILE A 150 12.18 -16.60 -15.79
N ASP A 151 11.03 -16.47 -16.46
CA ASP A 151 9.87 -15.75 -15.92
C ASP A 151 9.31 -16.44 -14.66
N ILE A 152 9.26 -17.77 -14.69
CA ILE A 152 8.85 -18.56 -13.52
C ILE A 152 9.85 -18.39 -12.37
N ARG A 153 11.16 -18.46 -12.65
CA ARG A 153 12.21 -18.24 -11.63
C ARG A 153 12.10 -16.86 -10.98
N CYS A 154 11.95 -15.80 -11.79
CA CYS A 154 11.80 -14.44 -11.26
C CYS A 154 10.57 -14.30 -10.36
N LYS A 155 9.42 -14.88 -10.75
CA LYS A 155 8.21 -14.86 -9.92
C LYS A 155 8.35 -15.67 -8.63
N ILE A 156 9.09 -16.76 -8.64
CA ILE A 156 9.38 -17.54 -7.43
C ILE A 156 10.31 -16.76 -6.51
N LEU A 157 11.32 -16.06 -7.05
CA LEU A 157 12.13 -15.11 -6.26
C LEU A 157 11.27 -14.03 -5.63
N ASP A 158 10.29 -13.47 -6.35
CA ASP A 158 9.32 -12.51 -5.79
C ASP A 158 8.49 -13.10 -4.65
N PHE A 159 8.09 -14.38 -4.75
CA PHE A 159 7.36 -15.07 -3.68
C PHE A 159 8.21 -15.19 -2.41
N PHE A 160 9.44 -15.71 -2.53
CA PHE A 160 10.32 -15.85 -1.38
C PHE A 160 10.81 -14.51 -0.82
N ALA A 161 10.98 -13.48 -1.68
CA ALA A 161 11.24 -12.12 -1.24
C ALA A 161 10.11 -11.57 -0.35
N LYS A 162 8.85 -11.74 -0.76
CA LYS A 162 7.68 -11.35 0.05
C LYS A 162 7.58 -12.12 1.36
N ALA A 163 7.95 -13.40 1.32
CA ALA A 163 7.95 -14.26 2.51
C ALA A 163 9.15 -13.98 3.44
N GLU A 164 10.11 -13.17 2.99
CA GLU A 164 11.42 -12.94 3.66
C GLU A 164 12.12 -14.27 3.97
N ASP A 165 12.05 -15.22 3.03
CA ASP A 165 12.59 -16.57 3.18
C ASP A 165 13.96 -16.69 2.51
N PRO A 166 15.05 -17.00 3.25
CA PRO A 166 16.41 -17.00 2.74
C PRO A 166 16.78 -18.25 1.91
N CYS A 167 15.84 -19.13 1.58
CA CYS A 167 16.11 -20.45 0.97
C CYS A 167 16.82 -20.41 -0.39
N LEU A 168 16.87 -19.27 -1.07
CA LEU A 168 17.50 -19.08 -2.38
C LEU A 168 18.76 -18.19 -2.32
N GLU A 169 19.30 -17.90 -1.14
CA GLU A 169 20.51 -17.06 -0.99
C GLU A 169 21.68 -17.60 -1.78
N ASP A 170 21.98 -18.91 -1.67
CA ASP A 170 23.08 -19.54 -2.41
C ASP A 170 23.02 -19.25 -3.92
N PHE A 171 21.82 -19.43 -4.52
CA PHE A 171 21.62 -19.13 -5.94
C PHE A 171 21.87 -17.65 -6.24
N CYS A 172 21.44 -16.75 -5.36
CA CYS A 172 21.59 -15.31 -5.57
C CYS A 172 23.04 -14.87 -5.42
N VAL A 173 23.78 -15.44 -4.48
CA VAL A 173 25.24 -15.23 -4.34
C VAL A 173 25.96 -15.66 -5.60
N ASP A 174 25.66 -16.87 -6.13
CA ASP A 174 26.27 -17.37 -7.36
C ASP A 174 25.98 -16.44 -8.56
N VAL A 175 24.73 -15.95 -8.67
CA VAL A 175 24.32 -15.05 -9.75
C VAL A 175 25.02 -13.69 -9.67
N LEU A 176 25.18 -13.11 -8.49
CA LEU A 176 25.79 -11.78 -8.35
C LEU A 176 27.31 -11.83 -8.48
N ASN A 177 27.94 -12.96 -8.19
CA ASN A 177 29.38 -13.18 -8.45
C ASN A 177 29.70 -13.33 -9.95
N ASP A 178 28.74 -13.75 -10.78
CA ASP A 178 28.92 -13.87 -12.25
C ASP A 178 27.63 -13.46 -12.99
N PRO A 179 27.32 -12.14 -13.07
CA PRO A 179 26.08 -11.65 -13.64
C PRO A 179 26.05 -11.57 -15.18
N TYR A 180 27.17 -11.86 -15.86
CA TYR A 180 27.37 -11.45 -17.25
C TYR A 180 26.53 -12.20 -18.29
N ASP A 181 26.24 -13.46 -18.06
CA ASP A 181 25.52 -14.33 -19.01
C ASP A 181 24.00 -14.37 -18.76
N LEU A 182 23.52 -13.60 -17.80
CA LEU A 182 22.10 -13.62 -17.40
C LEU A 182 21.34 -12.38 -17.89
N PRO A 183 20.06 -12.53 -18.27
CA PRO A 183 19.22 -11.39 -18.62
C PRO A 183 19.08 -10.42 -17.43
N LEU A 184 19.08 -9.11 -17.71
CA LEU A 184 18.90 -8.03 -16.72
C LEU A 184 17.75 -8.32 -15.73
N LYS A 185 16.62 -8.81 -16.23
CA LYS A 185 15.46 -9.16 -15.41
C LYS A 185 15.78 -10.15 -14.27
N VAL A 186 16.70 -11.08 -14.50
CA VAL A 186 17.13 -12.03 -13.44
C VAL A 186 17.91 -11.29 -12.38
N ILE A 187 18.86 -10.45 -12.79
CA ILE A 187 19.69 -9.66 -11.87
C ILE A 187 18.80 -8.72 -11.03
N GLU A 188 17.82 -8.03 -11.64
CA GLU A 188 16.84 -7.20 -10.93
C GLU A 188 16.02 -8.01 -9.91
N SER A 189 15.56 -9.21 -10.28
CA SER A 189 14.82 -10.08 -9.34
C SER A 189 15.71 -10.57 -8.20
N VAL A 190 16.99 -10.83 -8.47
CA VAL A 190 17.98 -11.22 -7.46
C VAL A 190 18.25 -10.04 -6.51
N PHE A 191 18.51 -8.83 -7.02
CA PHE A 191 18.67 -7.63 -6.19
C PHE A 191 17.48 -7.44 -5.25
N LYS A 192 16.26 -7.56 -5.77
CA LYS A 192 15.04 -7.43 -4.98
C LYS A 192 14.94 -8.51 -3.89
N TYR A 193 15.28 -9.76 -4.23
CA TYR A 193 15.24 -10.87 -3.29
C TYR A 193 16.27 -10.68 -2.16
N VAL A 194 17.54 -10.44 -2.48
CA VAL A 194 18.61 -10.30 -1.47
C VAL A 194 18.40 -9.08 -0.57
N SER A 195 17.79 -8.00 -1.10
CA SER A 195 17.36 -6.85 -0.32
C SER A 195 16.28 -7.23 0.69
N ALA A 196 15.28 -8.01 0.27
CA ALA A 196 14.16 -8.42 1.13
C ALA A 196 14.62 -9.34 2.26
N VAL A 197 15.46 -10.33 1.97
CA VAL A 197 15.97 -11.30 2.97
C VAL A 197 17.17 -10.76 3.76
N LYS A 198 17.69 -9.57 3.40
CA LYS A 198 18.86 -8.93 4.05
C LYS A 198 20.12 -9.80 3.99
N CYS A 199 20.37 -10.40 2.82
CA CYS A 199 21.55 -11.26 2.58
C CYS A 199 22.83 -10.43 2.50
N LYS A 200 23.56 -10.31 3.62
CA LYS A 200 24.79 -9.52 3.70
C LYS A 200 25.96 -10.11 2.89
N LEU A 201 25.90 -11.41 2.60
CA LEU A 201 26.95 -12.11 1.87
C LEU A 201 27.18 -11.58 0.44
N VAL A 202 26.18 -10.90 -0.14
CA VAL A 202 26.25 -10.37 -1.50
C VAL A 202 26.87 -8.97 -1.59
N ALA A 203 27.11 -8.27 -0.47
CA ALA A 203 27.59 -6.89 -0.50
C ALA A 203 28.87 -6.70 -1.32
N PRO A 204 29.92 -7.54 -1.19
CA PRO A 204 31.12 -7.42 -2.02
C PRO A 204 30.84 -7.58 -3.50
N ALA A 205 30.07 -8.60 -3.90
CA ALA A 205 29.72 -8.84 -5.29
C ALA A 205 28.91 -7.67 -5.89
N VAL A 206 28.04 -7.04 -5.08
CA VAL A 206 27.27 -5.87 -5.51
C VAL A 206 28.18 -4.65 -5.71
N VAL A 207 29.22 -4.47 -4.89
CA VAL A 207 30.25 -3.43 -5.10
C VAL A 207 30.99 -3.68 -6.41
N GLU A 208 31.42 -4.92 -6.71
CA GLU A 208 32.05 -5.26 -7.97
C GLU A 208 31.14 -4.96 -9.18
N ILE A 209 29.84 -5.22 -9.07
CA ILE A 209 28.86 -4.87 -10.11
C ILE A 209 28.78 -3.36 -10.34
N LEU A 210 28.91 -2.53 -9.30
CA LEU A 210 28.97 -1.07 -9.45
C LEU A 210 30.24 -0.63 -10.19
N GLU A 211 31.39 -1.26 -9.88
CA GLU A 211 32.67 -0.97 -10.56
C GLU A 211 32.67 -1.32 -12.05
N LEU A 212 31.78 -2.22 -12.49
CA LEU A 212 31.61 -2.50 -13.92
C LEU A 212 31.08 -1.28 -14.70
N GLY A 213 30.55 -0.26 -14.03
CA GLY A 213 30.09 0.98 -14.63
C GLY A 213 28.93 0.82 -15.60
N LYS A 214 28.13 -0.25 -15.48
CA LYS A 214 26.95 -0.44 -16.32
C LYS A 214 25.74 0.26 -15.72
N ASP A 215 25.23 1.27 -16.42
CA ASP A 215 24.06 2.07 -15.97
C ASP A 215 22.85 1.20 -15.64
N GLU A 216 22.64 0.09 -16.35
CA GLU A 216 21.51 -0.83 -16.15
C GLU A 216 21.50 -1.51 -14.77
N TYR A 217 22.66 -1.69 -14.14
CA TYR A 217 22.75 -2.29 -12.81
C TYR A 217 22.81 -1.26 -11.67
N PHE A 218 23.16 -0.02 -11.99
CA PHE A 218 23.47 1.00 -11.01
C PHE A 218 22.41 1.17 -9.92
N LEU A 219 21.17 1.44 -10.33
CA LEU A 219 20.08 1.68 -9.37
C LEU A 219 19.76 0.44 -8.52
N GLY A 220 19.77 -0.75 -9.12
CA GLY A 220 19.58 -2.01 -8.41
C GLY A 220 20.69 -2.26 -7.39
N ALA A 221 21.95 -2.09 -7.80
CA ALA A 221 23.11 -2.33 -6.96
C ALA A 221 23.15 -1.38 -5.76
N ILE A 222 23.05 -0.06 -5.96
CA ILE A 222 23.08 0.90 -4.82
C ILE A 222 21.90 0.71 -3.86
N THR A 223 20.70 0.41 -4.37
CA THR A 223 19.53 0.14 -3.52
C THR A 223 19.76 -1.12 -2.68
N THR A 224 20.32 -2.17 -3.31
CA THR A 224 20.66 -3.41 -2.61
C THR A 224 21.70 -3.15 -1.51
N LEU A 225 22.76 -2.37 -1.80
CA LEU A 225 23.74 -1.99 -0.77
C LEU A 225 23.12 -1.22 0.38
N GLY A 226 22.09 -0.41 0.13
CA GLY A 226 21.30 0.24 1.18
C GLY A 226 20.63 -0.73 2.15
N ASP A 227 20.32 -1.94 1.69
CA ASP A 227 19.65 -2.98 2.47
C ASP A 227 20.60 -3.98 3.12
N VAL A 228 21.71 -4.30 2.47
CA VAL A 228 22.63 -5.38 2.88
C VAL A 228 24.02 -4.88 3.29
N GLY A 229 24.44 -3.69 2.83
CA GLY A 229 25.76 -3.12 3.11
C GLY A 229 25.95 -2.66 4.54
N GLY A 230 27.21 -2.56 4.93
CA GLY A 230 27.66 -2.06 6.23
C GLY A 230 28.39 -0.71 6.13
N PRO A 231 29.13 -0.31 7.18
CA PRO A 231 29.88 0.96 7.20
C PRO A 231 30.89 1.11 6.06
N SER A 232 31.54 0.02 5.66
CA SER A 232 32.53 0.02 4.57
C SER A 232 31.90 0.36 3.22
N GLU A 233 30.77 -0.28 2.92
CA GLU A 233 30.00 0.00 1.71
C GLU A 233 29.45 1.43 1.72
N ALA A 234 29.06 1.94 2.88
CA ALA A 234 28.60 3.32 3.01
C ALA A 234 29.72 4.33 2.74
N LEU A 235 30.93 4.08 3.22
CA LEU A 235 32.09 4.92 2.90
C LEU A 235 32.43 4.87 1.41
N TYR A 236 32.45 3.68 0.82
CA TYR A 236 32.64 3.50 -0.61
C TYR A 236 31.60 4.27 -1.42
N LEU A 237 30.32 4.19 -1.04
CA LEU A 237 29.25 4.95 -1.70
C LEU A 237 29.37 6.46 -1.48
N ALA A 238 29.90 6.92 -0.33
CA ALA A 238 30.16 8.35 -0.10
C ALA A 238 31.28 8.88 -1.00
N GLU A 239 32.34 8.11 -1.24
CA GLU A 239 33.39 8.44 -2.22
C GLU A 239 32.84 8.41 -3.65
N TYR A 240 31.93 7.50 -3.94
CA TYR A 240 31.26 7.42 -5.25
C TYR A 240 30.48 8.70 -5.60
N LEU A 241 29.99 9.45 -4.60
CA LEU A 241 29.34 10.75 -4.80
C LEU A 241 30.26 11.84 -5.40
N GLU A 242 31.58 11.71 -5.25
CA GLU A 242 32.55 12.68 -5.75
C GLU A 242 32.83 12.54 -7.25
N ARG A 243 32.27 11.52 -7.90
CA ARG A 243 32.46 11.29 -9.33
C ARG A 243 31.70 12.32 -10.17
N ASP A 244 32.41 12.97 -11.09
CA ASP A 244 31.87 14.01 -11.97
C ASP A 244 30.94 13.47 -13.08
N ASP A 245 31.01 12.15 -13.37
CA ASP A 245 30.29 11.49 -14.45
C ASP A 245 28.88 11.03 -14.07
N MET A 246 28.44 11.30 -12.82
CA MET A 246 27.15 10.86 -12.34
C MET A 246 26.01 11.76 -12.80
N THR A 247 24.93 11.14 -13.28
CA THR A 247 23.68 11.85 -13.57
C THR A 247 22.97 12.25 -12.27
N LEU A 248 22.14 13.30 -12.35
CA LEU A 248 21.36 13.76 -11.19
C LEU A 248 20.48 12.64 -10.56
N PRO A 249 19.77 11.79 -11.32
CA PRO A 249 19.03 10.66 -10.73
C PRO A 249 19.93 9.68 -9.97
N GLN A 250 21.14 9.41 -10.46
CA GLN A 250 22.12 8.56 -9.79
C GLN A 250 22.56 9.19 -8.46
N ARG A 251 22.93 10.47 -8.43
CA ARG A 251 23.30 11.20 -7.22
C ARG A 251 22.15 11.17 -6.18
N GLN A 252 20.93 11.41 -6.61
CA GLN A 252 19.75 11.38 -5.74
C GLN A 252 19.51 9.99 -5.13
N ALA A 253 19.63 8.92 -5.94
CA ALA A 253 19.47 7.56 -5.49
C ALA A 253 20.58 7.19 -4.48
N LEU A 254 21.80 7.58 -4.75
CA LEU A 254 22.94 7.36 -3.87
C LEU A 254 22.78 8.06 -2.52
N MET A 255 22.38 9.33 -2.51
CA MET A 255 22.09 10.07 -1.28
C MET A 255 20.99 9.41 -0.45
N ARG A 256 19.96 8.91 -1.12
CA ARG A 256 18.87 8.19 -0.45
C ARG A 256 19.35 6.90 0.20
N THR A 257 20.20 6.16 -0.52
CA THR A 257 20.82 4.92 -0.04
C THR A 257 21.72 5.18 1.17
N LEU A 258 22.59 6.18 1.11
CA LEU A 258 23.41 6.58 2.26
C LEU A 258 22.56 6.95 3.49
N GLY A 259 21.46 7.68 3.26
CA GLY A 259 20.49 7.98 4.32
C GLY A 259 19.77 6.75 4.88
N GLN A 260 19.61 5.69 4.09
CA GLN A 260 19.04 4.42 4.54
C GLN A 260 20.05 3.61 5.36
N MET A 261 21.31 3.58 4.94
CA MET A 261 22.39 2.89 5.66
C MET A 261 22.68 3.50 7.03
N CYS A 262 22.43 4.80 7.19
CA CYS A 262 22.65 5.55 8.44
C CYS A 262 24.10 5.41 8.99
N ALA A 263 25.08 5.28 8.12
CA ALA A 263 26.46 5.10 8.50
C ALA A 263 27.05 6.40 9.04
N ILE A 264 27.43 6.38 10.30
CA ILE A 264 27.94 7.55 11.03
C ILE A 264 29.25 8.07 10.42
N GLU A 265 29.99 7.21 9.76
CA GLU A 265 31.25 7.48 9.09
C GLU A 265 31.08 8.49 7.94
N THR A 266 29.90 8.58 7.35
CA THR A 266 29.58 9.50 6.25
C THR A 266 29.10 10.88 6.71
N TRP A 267 29.08 11.13 8.02
CA TRP A 267 28.52 12.34 8.63
C TRP A 267 29.13 13.64 8.07
N ASP A 268 30.46 13.73 8.07
CA ASP A 268 31.14 14.96 7.65
C ASP A 268 30.83 15.28 6.18
N LYS A 269 30.79 14.27 5.33
CA LYS A 269 30.43 14.43 3.91
C LYS A 269 28.98 14.88 3.72
N LEU A 270 28.04 14.34 4.49
CA LEU A 270 26.65 14.78 4.42
C LEU A 270 26.45 16.21 4.94
N VAL A 271 27.21 16.62 5.97
CA VAL A 271 27.22 18.02 6.45
C VAL A 271 27.78 18.97 5.40
N GLU A 272 28.84 18.58 4.69
CA GLU A 272 29.37 19.34 3.55
C GLU A 272 28.30 19.53 2.48
N ILE A 273 27.69 18.44 1.98
CA ILE A 273 26.69 18.46 0.92
C ILE A 273 25.47 19.32 1.29
N VAL A 274 24.99 19.21 2.50
CA VAL A 274 23.79 19.96 2.92
C VAL A 274 24.02 21.46 3.01
N ASN A 275 25.27 21.89 3.29
CA ASN A 275 25.67 23.29 3.38
C ASN A 275 26.18 23.87 2.05
N ASP A 276 26.43 23.04 1.05
CA ASP A 276 26.86 23.50 -0.27
C ASP A 276 25.66 24.10 -1.03
N GLU A 277 25.62 25.42 -1.20
CA GLU A 277 24.54 26.11 -1.89
C GLU A 277 24.55 25.89 -3.41
N GLU A 278 25.67 25.48 -3.99
CA GLU A 278 25.81 25.15 -5.41
C GLU A 278 25.34 23.70 -5.72
N GLU A 279 25.25 22.83 -4.69
CA GLU A 279 24.75 21.47 -4.87
C GLU A 279 23.25 21.47 -5.19
N ASN A 280 22.83 20.49 -5.99
CA ASN A 280 21.43 20.33 -6.38
C ASN A 280 20.48 20.23 -5.16
N SER A 281 19.39 20.98 -5.17
CA SER A 281 18.47 21.09 -4.04
C SER A 281 17.88 19.72 -3.62
N PHE A 282 17.65 18.79 -4.54
CA PHE A 282 17.16 17.44 -4.21
C PHE A 282 18.22 16.59 -3.51
N VAL A 283 19.50 16.71 -3.92
CA VAL A 283 20.62 16.03 -3.24
C VAL A 283 20.75 16.55 -1.83
N ARG A 284 20.72 17.89 -1.64
CA ARG A 284 20.73 18.53 -0.33
C ARG A 284 19.57 18.10 0.57
N MET A 285 18.35 17.98 0.03
CA MET A 285 17.18 17.49 0.78
C MET A 285 17.38 16.09 1.32
N TYR A 286 17.89 15.16 0.49
CA TYR A 286 18.15 13.78 0.93
C TYR A 286 19.29 13.73 1.96
N ALA A 287 20.32 14.58 1.82
CA ALA A 287 21.37 14.72 2.82
C ALA A 287 20.81 15.21 4.17
N ALA A 288 19.89 16.19 4.16
CA ALA A 288 19.22 16.67 5.37
C ALA A 288 18.42 15.55 6.07
N GLU A 289 17.63 14.76 5.32
CA GLU A 289 16.93 13.59 5.86
C GLU A 289 17.91 12.55 6.42
N ALA A 290 19.00 12.27 5.71
CA ALA A 290 20.04 11.34 6.12
C ALA A 290 20.70 11.73 7.45
N LEU A 291 21.07 13.00 7.61
CA LEU A 291 21.60 13.53 8.87
C LEU A 291 20.65 13.31 10.04
N GLY A 292 19.34 13.53 9.81
CA GLY A 292 18.34 13.28 10.83
C GLY A 292 18.25 11.80 11.21
N LYS A 293 18.32 10.88 10.25
CA LYS A 293 18.28 9.43 10.49
C LYS A 293 19.47 8.91 11.27
N MET A 294 20.61 9.57 11.21
CA MET A 294 21.80 9.25 12.02
C MET A 294 21.63 9.54 13.51
N LYS A 295 20.59 10.30 13.88
CA LYS A 295 20.22 10.62 15.27
C LYS A 295 21.34 11.27 16.12
N LYS A 296 22.26 11.96 15.48
CA LYS A 296 23.21 12.83 16.17
C LYS A 296 22.54 14.14 16.55
N GLU A 297 22.62 14.56 17.82
CA GLU A 297 22.01 15.82 18.29
C GLU A 297 22.53 17.04 17.51
N GLU A 298 23.75 16.98 16.99
CA GLU A 298 24.36 18.01 16.15
C GLU A 298 23.62 18.24 14.83
N ALA A 299 22.79 17.28 14.38
CA ALA A 299 21.92 17.47 13.21
C ALA A 299 20.81 18.48 13.47
N VAL A 300 20.32 18.62 14.69
CA VAL A 300 19.16 19.45 15.01
C VAL A 300 19.38 20.90 14.62
N PRO A 301 20.42 21.60 15.07
CA PRO A 301 20.63 23.00 14.68
C PRO A 301 20.86 23.18 13.17
N ILE A 302 21.45 22.20 12.49
CA ILE A 302 21.61 22.21 11.02
C ILE A 302 20.23 22.16 10.34
N LEU A 303 19.38 21.20 10.74
CA LEU A 303 18.06 21.00 10.17
C LEU A 303 17.11 22.17 10.48
N VAL A 304 17.22 22.78 11.65
CA VAL A 304 16.45 23.97 12.04
C VAL A 304 16.82 25.15 11.14
N LYS A 305 18.11 25.43 10.94
CA LYS A 305 18.58 26.48 10.03
C LYS A 305 18.07 26.25 8.61
N LEU A 306 18.20 25.04 8.08
CA LEU A 306 17.72 24.69 6.74
C LEU A 306 16.20 24.78 6.61
N PHE A 307 15.45 24.55 7.69
CA PHE A 307 14.00 24.73 7.70
C PHE A 307 13.64 26.22 7.61
N GLU A 308 14.37 27.11 8.28
CA GLU A 308 14.11 28.55 8.25
C GLU A 308 14.42 29.19 6.89
N GLU A 309 15.49 28.76 6.25
CA GLU A 309 16.05 29.35 5.02
C GLU A 309 15.60 28.63 3.74
N GLY A 310 15.11 27.38 3.86
CA GLY A 310 14.86 26.47 2.74
C GLY A 310 13.57 26.73 1.96
N ASP A 311 13.53 26.21 0.75
CA ASP A 311 12.32 26.09 -0.04
C ASP A 311 11.33 25.07 0.57
N PRO A 312 10.07 24.97 0.10
CA PRO A 312 9.08 24.05 0.69
C PRO A 312 9.49 22.57 0.70
N ASN A 313 10.26 22.11 -0.29
CA ASN A 313 10.71 20.73 -0.31
C ASN A 313 11.81 20.52 0.73
N MET A 314 12.77 21.44 0.83
CA MET A 314 13.80 21.41 1.88
C MET A 314 13.15 21.41 3.27
N ARG A 315 12.19 22.32 3.53
CA ARG A 315 11.47 22.36 4.81
C ARG A 315 10.75 21.04 5.13
N GLN A 316 10.13 20.39 4.13
CA GLN A 316 9.51 19.07 4.31
C GLN A 316 10.54 18.02 4.76
N TYR A 317 11.71 17.99 4.12
CA TYR A 317 12.75 17.01 4.43
C TYR A 317 13.46 17.31 5.75
N CYS A 318 13.58 18.59 6.14
CA CYS A 318 14.01 18.94 7.50
C CYS A 318 13.05 18.40 8.57
N VAL A 319 11.73 18.50 8.35
CA VAL A 319 10.73 17.88 9.25
C VAL A 319 10.92 16.37 9.32
N LYS A 320 11.14 15.68 8.19
CA LYS A 320 11.45 14.24 8.17
C LYS A 320 12.71 13.90 8.97
N GLY A 321 13.77 14.71 8.81
CA GLY A 321 14.98 14.53 9.59
C GLY A 321 14.74 14.73 11.09
N LEU A 322 14.04 15.81 11.46
CA LEU A 322 13.72 16.14 12.85
C LEU A 322 12.77 15.14 13.53
N SER A 323 12.02 14.33 12.76
CA SER A 323 11.17 13.26 13.31
C SER A 323 11.95 12.20 14.10
N ASN A 324 13.26 12.13 13.94
CA ASN A 324 14.11 11.18 14.68
C ASN A 324 14.52 11.66 16.09
N PHE A 325 14.16 12.90 16.48
CA PHE A 325 14.57 13.54 17.73
C PHE A 325 13.38 13.78 18.68
N SER A 326 12.79 12.70 19.18
CA SER A 326 11.56 12.72 19.98
C SER A 326 11.67 13.52 21.29
N ASN A 327 12.86 13.63 21.88
CA ASN A 327 13.10 14.29 23.16
C ASN A 327 13.74 15.67 23.02
N ASN A 328 13.86 16.18 21.80
CA ASN A 328 14.48 17.48 21.54
C ASN A 328 13.40 18.57 21.38
N ASP A 329 13.43 19.58 22.25
CA ASP A 329 12.42 20.65 22.27
C ASP A 329 12.50 21.57 21.05
N GLU A 330 13.70 21.78 20.50
CA GLU A 330 13.91 22.59 19.29
C GLU A 330 13.32 21.90 18.06
N ALA A 331 13.60 20.59 17.92
CA ALA A 331 12.98 19.75 16.88
C ALA A 331 11.44 19.77 16.97
N LYS A 332 10.90 19.61 18.19
CA LYS A 332 9.46 19.70 18.44
C LYS A 332 8.88 21.06 18.06
N ALA A 333 9.58 22.16 18.38
CA ALA A 333 9.12 23.51 18.04
C ALA A 333 9.02 23.70 16.52
N VAL A 334 10.01 23.23 15.76
CA VAL A 334 9.99 23.27 14.28
C VAL A 334 8.86 22.43 13.70
N ILE A 335 8.62 21.22 14.23
CA ILE A 335 7.51 20.36 13.79
C ILE A 335 6.17 21.07 14.02
N LEU A 336 5.96 21.71 15.18
CA LEU A 336 4.75 22.48 15.45
C LEU A 336 4.62 23.72 14.54
N GLN A 337 5.74 24.36 14.19
CA GLN A 337 5.77 25.45 13.21
C GLN A 337 5.37 24.94 11.82
N GLY A 338 5.85 23.78 11.40
CA GLY A 338 5.56 23.18 10.11
C GLY A 338 4.06 22.85 9.91
N ILE A 339 3.28 22.59 10.96
CA ILE A 339 1.80 22.47 10.86
C ILE A 339 1.18 23.78 10.35
N ARG A 340 1.86 24.88 10.52
CA ARG A 340 1.40 26.25 10.14
C ARG A 340 2.07 26.74 8.86
N ASP A 341 2.91 25.96 8.23
CA ASP A 341 3.63 26.30 7.01
C ASP A 341 2.69 26.75 5.89
N GLU A 342 3.17 27.62 5.02
CA GLU A 342 2.43 28.09 3.86
C GLU A 342 2.16 26.94 2.86
N HIS A 343 3.15 26.05 2.69
CA HIS A 343 3.08 24.96 1.73
C HIS A 343 2.45 23.71 2.34
N TYR A 344 1.46 23.13 1.68
CA TYR A 344 0.67 22.01 2.19
C TYR A 344 1.50 20.72 2.43
N LYS A 345 2.55 20.45 1.64
CA LYS A 345 3.40 19.27 1.83
C LYS A 345 4.12 19.31 3.18
N VAL A 346 4.63 20.49 3.57
CA VAL A 346 5.27 20.69 4.88
C VAL A 346 4.25 20.46 6.01
N ARG A 347 3.03 21.01 5.86
CA ARG A 347 1.96 20.77 6.83
C ARG A 347 1.62 19.30 7.00
N VAL A 348 1.45 18.57 5.88
CA VAL A 348 1.16 17.12 5.90
C VAL A 348 2.28 16.35 6.60
N GLU A 349 3.54 16.63 6.27
CA GLU A 349 4.68 15.95 6.88
C GLU A 349 4.75 16.22 8.38
N SER A 350 4.59 17.47 8.79
CA SER A 350 4.56 17.84 10.22
C SER A 350 3.42 17.17 10.98
N ILE A 351 2.24 17.05 10.36
CA ILE A 351 1.09 16.35 10.96
C ILE A 351 1.40 14.85 11.14
N LYS A 352 2.02 14.20 10.15
CA LYS A 352 2.47 12.80 10.25
C LYS A 352 3.50 12.63 11.38
N THR A 353 4.49 13.50 11.42
CA THR A 353 5.53 13.51 12.46
C THR A 353 4.95 13.70 13.87
N VAL A 354 3.94 14.56 14.03
CA VAL A 354 3.20 14.69 15.30
C VAL A 354 2.63 13.35 15.77
N ALA A 355 2.07 12.57 14.84
CA ALA A 355 1.53 11.25 15.17
C ALA A 355 2.63 10.24 15.54
N GLU A 356 3.78 10.30 14.89
CA GLU A 356 4.92 9.42 15.16
C GLU A 356 5.53 9.69 16.53
N LEU A 357 5.73 10.96 16.85
CA LEU A 357 6.35 11.41 18.10
C LEU A 357 5.35 11.61 19.25
N ASN A 358 4.06 11.43 19.00
CA ASN A 358 2.99 11.63 19.98
C ASN A 358 3.00 13.04 20.62
N ILE A 359 3.14 14.09 19.80
CA ILE A 359 3.20 15.49 20.24
C ILE A 359 1.77 15.97 20.55
N THR A 360 1.35 15.86 21.80
CA THR A 360 -0.03 16.22 22.24
C THR A 360 -0.33 17.70 22.17
N GLU A 361 0.68 18.55 22.29
CA GLU A 361 0.60 20.02 22.17
C GLU A 361 0.15 20.49 20.79
N ALA A 362 0.19 19.60 19.79
CA ALA A 362 -0.28 19.87 18.44
C ALA A 362 -1.82 19.89 18.31
N VAL A 363 -2.58 19.35 19.28
CA VAL A 363 -4.04 19.18 19.17
C VAL A 363 -4.76 20.47 18.76
N PRO A 364 -4.49 21.66 19.31
CA PRO A 364 -5.17 22.90 18.89
C PRO A 364 -4.89 23.25 17.42
N PHE A 365 -3.66 23.01 16.94
CA PHE A 365 -3.29 23.26 15.55
C PHE A 365 -3.97 22.27 14.60
N LEU A 366 -4.00 20.99 14.98
CA LEU A 366 -4.65 19.94 14.20
C LEU A 366 -6.17 20.15 14.07
N THR A 367 -6.85 20.53 15.16
CA THR A 367 -8.30 20.82 15.14
C THR A 367 -8.62 22.03 14.25
N TYR A 368 -7.75 23.05 14.26
CA TYR A 368 -7.87 24.18 13.33
C TYR A 368 -7.69 23.73 11.87
N ARG A 369 -6.61 22.96 11.57
CA ARG A 369 -6.33 22.48 10.20
C ARG A 369 -7.42 21.53 9.69
N ALA A 370 -7.90 20.61 10.52
CA ALA A 370 -9.00 19.70 10.17
C ALA A 370 -10.25 20.43 9.66
N THR A 371 -10.51 21.63 10.18
CA THR A 371 -11.72 22.41 9.84
C THR A 371 -11.46 23.48 8.78
N LYS A 372 -10.33 24.19 8.84
CA LYS A 372 -10.08 25.45 8.14
C LYS A 372 -9.00 25.39 7.07
N ASP A 373 -8.23 24.33 6.96
CA ASP A 373 -7.21 24.25 5.91
C ASP A 373 -7.82 24.39 4.51
N ALA A 374 -7.11 25.02 3.59
CA ALA A 374 -7.55 25.10 2.20
C ALA A 374 -7.46 23.73 1.52
N GLU A 375 -6.43 22.96 1.85
CA GLU A 375 -6.12 21.70 1.22
C GLU A 375 -6.84 20.52 1.87
N MET A 376 -7.58 19.76 1.05
CA MET A 376 -8.33 18.59 1.53
C MET A 376 -7.40 17.47 2.05
N VAL A 377 -6.20 17.33 1.49
CA VAL A 377 -5.22 16.34 1.94
C VAL A 377 -4.78 16.63 3.37
N VAL A 378 -4.53 17.88 3.72
CA VAL A 378 -4.18 18.30 5.09
C VAL A 378 -5.33 18.02 6.05
N LYS A 379 -6.57 18.39 5.65
CA LYS A 379 -7.76 18.06 6.47
C LYS A 379 -7.86 16.57 6.77
N LYS A 380 -7.72 15.72 5.73
CA LYS A 380 -7.82 14.27 5.88
C LYS A 380 -6.78 13.71 6.83
N GLU A 381 -5.54 14.21 6.77
CA GLU A 381 -4.45 13.74 7.61
C GLU A 381 -4.66 14.05 9.10
N CYS A 382 -5.33 15.17 9.42
CA CYS A 382 -5.56 15.56 10.81
C CYS A 382 -6.43 14.56 11.59
N PHE A 383 -7.44 13.94 10.96
CA PHE A 383 -8.40 13.09 11.68
C PHE A 383 -7.77 11.84 12.30
N PRO A 384 -7.02 11.01 11.55
CA PRO A 384 -6.36 9.84 12.13
C PRO A 384 -5.30 10.22 13.17
N VAL A 385 -4.61 11.36 12.97
CA VAL A 385 -3.62 11.85 13.94
C VAL A 385 -4.28 12.25 15.24
N LEU A 386 -5.38 13.02 15.20
CA LEU A 386 -6.16 13.37 16.40
C LEU A 386 -6.67 12.13 17.15
N ALA A 387 -7.14 11.11 16.42
CA ALA A 387 -7.54 9.85 17.05
C ALA A 387 -6.35 9.09 17.65
N LYS A 388 -5.17 9.13 17.00
CA LYS A 388 -3.94 8.47 17.48
C LYS A 388 -3.41 9.12 18.75
N LEU A 389 -3.43 10.45 18.85
CA LEU A 389 -3.03 11.20 20.04
C LEU A 389 -3.91 10.88 21.26
N ASP A 390 -5.19 10.56 21.05
CA ASP A 390 -6.13 10.02 22.05
C ASP A 390 -6.26 10.87 23.32
N THR A 391 -6.01 12.18 23.26
CA THR A 391 -6.25 13.12 24.35
C THR A 391 -7.75 13.38 24.50
N GLU A 392 -8.20 13.81 25.68
CA GLU A 392 -9.60 14.17 25.92
C GLU A 392 -10.08 15.22 24.90
N GLU A 393 -9.28 16.28 24.68
CA GLU A 393 -9.59 17.35 23.74
C GLU A 393 -9.71 16.84 22.29
N SER A 394 -8.80 15.95 21.86
CA SER A 394 -8.81 15.40 20.49
C SER A 394 -10.01 14.50 20.25
N VAL A 395 -10.36 13.66 21.23
CA VAL A 395 -11.53 12.77 21.15
C VAL A 395 -12.83 13.56 21.17
N ASP A 396 -12.95 14.56 22.04
CA ASP A 396 -14.11 15.44 22.12
C ASP A 396 -14.32 16.21 20.81
N PHE A 397 -13.23 16.68 20.20
CA PHE A 397 -13.30 17.31 18.89
C PHE A 397 -13.84 16.33 17.83
N LEU A 398 -13.35 15.09 17.78
CA LEU A 398 -13.81 14.10 16.82
C LEU A 398 -15.28 13.72 17.04
N ILE A 399 -15.70 13.55 18.29
CA ILE A 399 -17.10 13.30 18.64
C ILE A 399 -17.99 14.49 18.22
N LYS A 400 -17.52 15.71 18.45
CA LYS A 400 -18.23 16.92 18.00
C LYS A 400 -18.35 16.97 16.47
N GLN A 401 -17.31 16.57 15.72
CA GLN A 401 -17.43 16.48 14.26
C GLN A 401 -18.52 15.50 13.82
N ILE A 402 -18.78 14.43 14.57
CA ILE A 402 -19.83 13.44 14.27
C ILE A 402 -21.21 13.98 14.61
N THR A 403 -21.35 14.63 15.76
CA THR A 403 -22.67 14.99 16.35
C THR A 403 -23.22 16.35 15.91
N ASP A 404 -22.37 17.30 15.52
CA ASP A 404 -22.80 18.64 15.10
C ASP A 404 -23.49 18.58 13.72
N GLU A 405 -24.76 19.02 13.68
CA GLU A 405 -25.56 19.04 12.45
C GLU A 405 -24.98 19.94 11.34
N LYS A 406 -24.20 20.95 11.70
CA LYS A 406 -23.57 21.89 10.75
C LYS A 406 -22.35 21.31 10.05
N VAL A 407 -21.82 20.20 10.54
CA VAL A 407 -20.65 19.52 9.96
C VAL A 407 -21.10 18.66 8.78
N GLY A 408 -20.39 18.81 7.66
CA GLY A 408 -20.69 18.05 6.44
C GLY A 408 -20.35 16.56 6.55
N ASP A 409 -21.04 15.74 5.78
CA ASP A 409 -20.94 14.26 5.82
C ASP A 409 -19.52 13.73 5.64
N ASN A 410 -18.68 14.38 4.84
CA ASN A 410 -17.27 13.96 4.65
C ASN A 410 -16.46 14.05 5.96
N ALA A 411 -16.62 15.15 6.72
CA ALA A 411 -15.91 15.31 8.00
C ALA A 411 -16.47 14.32 9.05
N LYS A 412 -17.79 14.11 9.08
CA LYS A 412 -18.42 13.08 9.92
C LYS A 412 -17.84 11.69 9.64
N LEU A 413 -17.69 11.35 8.36
CA LEU A 413 -17.13 10.06 7.95
C LEU A 413 -15.65 9.94 8.36
N MET A 414 -14.82 10.97 8.13
CA MET A 414 -13.41 10.97 8.53
C MET A 414 -13.24 10.80 10.03
N ALA A 415 -14.02 11.52 10.83
CA ALA A 415 -14.00 11.38 12.29
C ALA A 415 -14.45 9.98 12.74
N SER A 416 -15.52 9.46 12.14
CA SER A 416 -16.01 8.11 12.43
C SER A 416 -14.97 7.04 12.10
N SER A 417 -14.33 7.15 10.92
CA SER A 417 -13.28 6.21 10.51
C SER A 417 -12.10 6.23 11.47
N ALA A 418 -11.62 7.42 11.84
CA ALA A 418 -10.48 7.60 12.72
C ALA A 418 -10.74 7.03 14.14
N LEU A 419 -11.91 7.29 14.72
CA LEU A 419 -12.27 6.75 16.03
C LEU A 419 -12.48 5.23 15.99
N MET A 420 -13.13 4.71 14.96
CA MET A 420 -13.35 3.26 14.81
C MET A 420 -12.04 2.49 14.61
N GLU A 421 -11.08 3.06 13.92
CA GLU A 421 -9.76 2.48 13.73
C GLU A 421 -8.99 2.41 15.04
N LYS A 422 -9.02 3.47 15.83
CA LYS A 422 -8.32 3.56 17.12
C LYS A 422 -8.93 2.68 18.20
N GLY A 423 -10.27 2.64 18.31
CA GLY A 423 -10.93 1.92 19.38
C GLY A 423 -12.44 2.11 19.44
N THR A 424 -12.98 2.08 20.64
CA THR A 424 -14.44 2.13 20.90
C THR A 424 -14.95 3.52 21.31
N LYS A 425 -14.08 4.51 21.47
CA LYS A 425 -14.50 5.87 21.79
C LYS A 425 -15.37 6.45 20.68
N GLY A 426 -16.47 7.10 21.04
CA GLY A 426 -17.43 7.64 20.07
C GLY A 426 -18.32 6.61 19.36
N GLU A 427 -18.26 5.34 19.74
CA GLU A 427 -19.00 4.25 19.09
C GLU A 427 -20.51 4.48 19.12
N LYS A 428 -21.05 4.98 20.24
CA LYS A 428 -22.48 5.32 20.40
C LYS A 428 -22.91 6.42 19.43
N GLU A 429 -22.11 7.46 19.28
CA GLU A 429 -22.35 8.59 18.41
C GLU A 429 -22.33 8.17 16.94
N ILE A 430 -21.39 7.30 16.57
CA ILE A 430 -21.29 6.73 15.21
C ILE A 430 -22.50 5.85 14.89
N ILE A 431 -22.95 5.01 15.83
CA ILE A 431 -24.16 4.20 15.68
C ILE A 431 -25.39 5.10 15.51
N ASN A 432 -25.49 6.18 16.31
CA ASN A 432 -26.60 7.14 16.20
C ASN A 432 -26.59 7.85 14.85
N LEU A 433 -25.41 8.30 14.39
CA LEU A 433 -25.24 8.88 13.05
C LEU A 433 -25.72 7.91 11.96
N ALA A 434 -25.35 6.65 12.05
CA ALA A 434 -25.79 5.63 11.10
C ALA A 434 -27.32 5.44 11.12
N LYS A 435 -27.94 5.39 12.32
CA LYS A 435 -29.41 5.33 12.47
C LYS A 435 -30.11 6.55 11.86
N GLU A 436 -29.55 7.74 11.98
CA GLU A 436 -30.04 8.95 11.32
C GLU A 436 -30.00 8.83 9.80
N THR A 437 -28.90 8.33 9.24
CA THR A 437 -28.78 8.15 7.78
C THR A 437 -29.78 7.14 7.22
N LEU A 438 -30.28 6.18 8.03
CA LEU A 438 -31.33 5.25 7.61
C LEU A 438 -32.68 5.93 7.39
N LYS A 439 -32.88 7.10 8.01
CA LYS A 439 -34.11 7.90 7.91
C LYS A 439 -34.04 8.95 6.79
N ASP A 440 -32.87 9.20 6.23
CA ASP A 440 -32.63 10.23 5.21
C ASP A 440 -31.94 9.66 3.95
N ASP A 441 -32.67 9.53 2.88
CA ASP A 441 -32.16 9.02 1.60
C ASP A 441 -31.16 9.96 0.92
N LYS A 442 -31.09 11.24 1.28
CA LYS A 442 -30.09 12.17 0.77
C LYS A 442 -28.69 11.81 1.27
N ARG A 443 -28.60 11.15 2.42
CA ARG A 443 -27.34 10.73 3.06
C ARG A 443 -26.94 9.28 2.74
N LYS A 444 -27.47 8.71 1.66
CA LYS A 444 -27.20 7.33 1.23
C LYS A 444 -25.72 7.03 1.05
N LYS A 445 -24.92 7.99 0.56
CA LYS A 445 -23.47 7.84 0.41
C LYS A 445 -22.79 7.66 1.77
N LEU A 446 -23.09 8.53 2.73
CA LEU A 446 -22.55 8.41 4.10
C LEU A 446 -22.98 7.09 4.74
N ARG A 447 -24.25 6.70 4.61
CA ARG A 447 -24.79 5.43 5.10
C ARG A 447 -23.99 4.23 4.55
N SER A 448 -23.70 4.22 3.24
CA SER A 448 -22.91 3.16 2.61
C SER A 448 -21.49 3.10 3.16
N GLU A 449 -20.83 4.24 3.32
CA GLU A 449 -19.45 4.26 3.83
C GLU A 449 -19.39 3.85 5.33
N LEU A 450 -20.35 4.29 6.14
CA LEU A 450 -20.48 3.82 7.53
C LEU A 450 -20.72 2.30 7.60
N GLY A 451 -21.53 1.75 6.69
CA GLY A 451 -21.74 0.31 6.56
C GLY A 451 -20.46 -0.47 6.32
N LYS A 452 -19.60 0.04 5.44
CA LYS A 452 -18.26 -0.54 5.19
C LYS A 452 -17.39 -0.52 6.46
N LEU A 453 -17.41 0.58 7.21
CA LEU A 453 -16.66 0.69 8.47
C LEU A 453 -17.18 -0.31 9.52
N PHE A 454 -18.48 -0.46 9.69
CA PHE A 454 -19.07 -1.45 10.61
C PHE A 454 -18.69 -2.88 10.21
N ALA A 455 -18.66 -3.18 8.91
CA ALA A 455 -18.23 -4.49 8.41
C ALA A 455 -16.73 -4.71 8.66
N LYS A 456 -15.88 -3.68 8.45
CA LYS A 456 -14.43 -3.76 8.66
C LYS A 456 -14.08 -4.08 10.12
N TYR A 457 -14.72 -3.41 11.07
CA TYR A 457 -14.35 -3.52 12.49
C TYR A 457 -15.16 -4.53 13.30
N ALA A 458 -16.35 -4.92 12.84
CA ALA A 458 -17.18 -6.04 13.33
C ALA A 458 -17.25 -6.20 14.86
N ARG A 459 -17.60 -5.12 15.61
CA ARG A 459 -17.67 -5.14 17.08
C ARG A 459 -19.05 -5.57 17.61
N PRO A 460 -19.12 -6.14 18.85
CA PRO A 460 -20.40 -6.58 19.43
C PRO A 460 -21.48 -5.50 19.49
N ALA A 461 -21.10 -4.23 19.73
CA ALA A 461 -22.01 -3.10 19.78
C ALA A 461 -22.75 -2.83 18.45
N TYR A 462 -22.29 -3.41 17.34
CA TYR A 462 -22.89 -3.18 16.02
C TYR A 462 -24.05 -4.13 15.69
N SER A 463 -24.44 -5.00 16.63
CA SER A 463 -25.52 -5.98 16.41
C SER A 463 -26.86 -5.33 16.02
N GLU A 464 -27.26 -4.26 16.71
CA GLU A 464 -28.52 -3.55 16.44
C GLU A 464 -28.49 -2.80 15.11
N ILE A 465 -27.36 -2.14 14.79
CA ILE A 465 -27.22 -1.45 13.50
C ILE A 465 -27.15 -2.43 12.34
N CYS A 466 -26.52 -3.60 12.50
CA CYS A 466 -26.55 -4.68 11.53
C CYS A 466 -27.99 -5.08 11.20
N ALA A 467 -28.82 -5.37 12.22
CA ALA A 467 -30.22 -5.71 12.03
C ALA A 467 -31.00 -4.58 11.31
N SER A 468 -30.71 -3.32 11.64
CA SER A 468 -31.35 -2.16 11.01
C SER A 468 -30.97 -2.02 9.53
N TYR A 469 -29.72 -2.28 9.16
CA TYR A 469 -29.26 -2.28 7.77
C TYR A 469 -29.91 -3.41 6.96
N LEU A 470 -30.02 -4.62 7.53
CA LEU A 470 -30.69 -5.75 6.89
C LEU A 470 -32.19 -5.52 6.66
N GLN A 471 -32.84 -4.73 7.51
CA GLN A 471 -34.28 -4.38 7.40
C GLN A 471 -34.56 -3.19 6.47
N SER A 472 -33.52 -2.60 5.88
CA SER A 472 -33.68 -1.47 4.97
C SER A 472 -34.48 -1.84 3.71
N LYS A 473 -35.11 -0.83 3.10
CA LYS A 473 -35.74 -0.97 1.76
C LYS A 473 -34.73 -0.83 0.62
N ASP A 474 -33.56 -0.24 0.89
CA ASP A 474 -32.53 0.01 -0.10
C ASP A 474 -31.61 -1.21 -0.26
N THR A 475 -31.53 -1.74 -1.47
CA THR A 475 -30.75 -2.95 -1.79
C THR A 475 -29.26 -2.82 -1.47
N THR A 476 -28.69 -1.62 -1.64
CA THR A 476 -27.29 -1.33 -1.28
C THR A 476 -27.08 -1.40 0.23
N THR A 477 -28.01 -0.83 0.99
CA THR A 477 -27.96 -0.86 2.46
C THR A 477 -28.13 -2.29 3.00
N ILE A 478 -29.02 -3.09 2.40
CA ILE A 478 -29.14 -4.52 2.73
C ILE A 478 -27.82 -5.25 2.45
N SER A 479 -27.19 -4.99 1.29
CA SER A 479 -25.88 -5.56 0.95
C SER A 479 -24.82 -5.23 2.01
N GLN A 480 -24.76 -3.98 2.50
CA GLN A 480 -23.88 -3.59 3.61
C GLN A 480 -24.23 -4.35 4.91
N GLY A 481 -25.52 -4.49 5.22
CA GLY A 481 -25.98 -5.27 6.38
C GLY A 481 -25.52 -6.73 6.31
N ILE A 482 -25.50 -7.33 5.12
CA ILE A 482 -24.97 -8.68 4.88
C ILE A 482 -23.46 -8.74 5.14
N ASP A 483 -22.69 -7.71 4.71
CA ASP A 483 -21.26 -7.63 4.98
C ASP A 483 -20.96 -7.45 6.48
N ILE A 484 -21.71 -6.61 7.17
CA ILE A 484 -21.62 -6.44 8.63
C ILE A 484 -21.90 -7.78 9.33
N TYR A 485 -22.95 -8.50 8.91
CA TYR A 485 -23.31 -9.80 9.48
C TYR A 485 -22.22 -10.86 9.18
N LYS A 486 -21.69 -10.87 7.96
CA LYS A 486 -20.65 -11.83 7.56
C LYS A 486 -19.47 -11.82 8.54
N ASN A 487 -19.03 -10.63 8.94
CA ASN A 487 -17.85 -10.45 9.77
C ASN A 487 -18.16 -10.50 11.28
N GLY A 488 -19.34 -10.04 11.70
CA GLY A 488 -19.74 -9.96 13.12
C GLY A 488 -20.56 -11.16 13.62
N ARG A 489 -21.23 -11.92 12.74
CA ARG A 489 -22.06 -13.08 13.07
C ARG A 489 -23.06 -12.85 14.23
N TYR A 490 -23.69 -11.68 14.25
CA TYR A 490 -24.59 -11.24 15.33
C TYR A 490 -25.86 -12.08 15.42
N GLU A 491 -26.08 -12.71 16.55
CA GLU A 491 -27.26 -13.58 16.78
C GLU A 491 -28.57 -12.79 16.65
N THR A 492 -28.59 -11.53 17.11
CA THR A 492 -29.77 -10.63 16.99
C THR A 492 -30.20 -10.37 15.55
N ALA A 493 -29.28 -10.45 14.59
CA ALA A 493 -29.52 -10.22 13.17
C ALA A 493 -29.78 -11.52 12.39
N ARG A 494 -29.60 -12.70 13.02
CA ARG A 494 -29.70 -14.01 12.37
C ARG A 494 -31.06 -14.26 11.73
N VAL A 495 -32.13 -14.00 12.47
CA VAL A 495 -33.51 -14.19 11.95
C VAL A 495 -33.76 -13.32 10.71
N THR A 496 -33.22 -12.09 10.70
CA THR A 496 -33.40 -11.18 9.58
C THR A 496 -32.65 -11.63 8.35
N ILE A 497 -31.39 -12.07 8.49
CA ILE A 497 -30.62 -12.56 7.33
C ILE A 497 -31.14 -13.88 6.80
N GLU A 498 -31.65 -14.78 7.65
CA GLU A 498 -32.35 -16.00 7.24
C GLU A 498 -33.61 -15.70 6.41
N LYS A 499 -34.36 -14.67 6.79
CA LYS A 499 -35.50 -14.19 6.01
C LYS A 499 -35.07 -13.71 4.62
N ILE A 500 -33.98 -12.93 4.54
CA ILE A 500 -33.42 -12.46 3.26
C ILE A 500 -32.94 -13.64 2.40
N ALA A 501 -32.29 -14.64 3.02
CA ALA A 501 -31.80 -15.83 2.34
C ALA A 501 -32.93 -16.67 1.69
N ARG A 502 -34.09 -16.75 2.37
CA ARG A 502 -35.24 -17.55 1.92
C ARG A 502 -36.19 -16.78 0.97
N ASP A 503 -36.12 -15.46 0.93
CA ASP A 503 -36.98 -14.64 0.04
C ASP A 503 -36.42 -14.62 -1.39
N LYS A 504 -37.10 -15.28 -2.33
CA LYS A 504 -36.77 -15.36 -3.76
C LYS A 504 -36.69 -13.99 -4.44
N LYS A 505 -37.33 -12.95 -3.86
CA LYS A 505 -37.36 -11.59 -4.42
C LYS A 505 -36.09 -10.80 -4.12
N THR A 506 -35.25 -11.25 -3.20
CA THR A 506 -34.04 -10.52 -2.77
C THR A 506 -32.86 -10.64 -3.73
N GLY A 507 -32.95 -11.47 -4.78
CA GLY A 507 -31.99 -11.54 -5.88
C GLY A 507 -30.55 -11.83 -5.41
N ALA A 508 -29.61 -10.96 -5.77
CA ALA A 508 -28.18 -11.11 -5.43
C ALA A 508 -27.93 -11.12 -3.90
N ASN A 509 -28.68 -10.29 -3.13
CA ASN A 509 -28.57 -10.26 -1.68
C ASN A 509 -29.02 -11.58 -1.05
N GLY A 510 -30.07 -12.20 -1.56
CA GLY A 510 -30.52 -13.52 -1.12
C GLY A 510 -29.47 -14.61 -1.37
N LYS A 511 -28.86 -14.63 -2.56
CA LYS A 511 -27.77 -15.58 -2.88
C LYS A 511 -26.57 -15.41 -1.94
N ARG A 512 -26.17 -14.16 -1.68
CA ARG A 512 -25.07 -13.87 -0.72
C ARG A 512 -25.40 -14.30 0.70
N ALA A 513 -26.63 -14.05 1.15
CA ALA A 513 -27.09 -14.45 2.46
C ALA A 513 -27.11 -15.99 2.61
N ARG A 514 -27.60 -16.74 1.59
CA ARG A 514 -27.55 -18.20 1.55
C ARG A 514 -26.12 -18.71 1.67
N LYS A 515 -25.20 -18.21 0.85
CA LYS A 515 -23.78 -18.58 0.92
C LYS A 515 -23.17 -18.39 2.31
N ILE A 516 -23.51 -17.29 2.99
CA ILE A 516 -23.00 -16.99 4.34
C ILE A 516 -23.59 -17.92 5.40
N LEU A 517 -24.84 -18.35 5.20
CA LEU A 517 -25.57 -19.24 6.14
C LEU A 517 -25.39 -20.72 5.83
N GLY A 518 -24.76 -21.08 4.72
CA GLY A 518 -24.63 -22.48 4.27
C GLY A 518 -25.97 -23.10 3.83
N ILE A 519 -26.91 -22.28 3.34
CA ILE A 519 -28.23 -22.73 2.88
C ILE A 519 -28.14 -23.04 1.38
N SER A 520 -28.47 -24.27 0.96
CA SER A 520 -28.51 -24.64 -0.44
C SER A 520 -29.72 -24.02 -1.16
N ASP A 521 -29.60 -23.81 -2.48
CA ASP A 521 -30.72 -23.30 -3.28
C ASP A 521 -31.91 -24.29 -3.29
N GLU A 522 -31.67 -25.62 -3.16
CA GLU A 522 -32.66 -26.66 -3.07
C GLU A 522 -33.50 -26.57 -1.77
N GLU A 523 -32.90 -26.18 -0.64
CA GLU A 523 -33.61 -26.01 0.65
C GLU A 523 -34.62 -24.86 0.60
N VAL A 524 -34.46 -23.89 -0.31
CA VAL A 524 -35.38 -22.78 -0.50
C VAL A 524 -36.58 -23.19 -1.37
N GLU A 525 -36.43 -24.19 -2.24
CA GLU A 525 -37.49 -24.70 -3.12
C GLU A 525 -38.46 -25.67 -2.39
N THR A 526 -37.93 -26.47 -1.48
CA THR A 526 -38.73 -27.55 -0.82
C THR A 526 -39.68 -27.06 0.29
N LYS A 527 -39.56 -25.85 0.80
CA LYS A 527 -40.43 -25.34 1.88
C LYS A 527 -41.68 -24.58 1.42
N ASP A 528 -41.79 -24.24 0.12
CA ASP A 528 -42.99 -23.58 -0.42
C ASP A 528 -44.12 -24.59 -0.76
N ASP A 529 -43.80 -25.88 -0.98
CA ASP A 529 -44.78 -26.92 -1.28
C ASP A 529 -45.53 -27.46 -0.04
N SER A 530 -45.03 -27.18 1.17
CA SER A 530 -45.64 -27.75 2.39
C SER A 530 -46.70 -26.84 3.05
N THR A 531 -47.02 -25.66 2.48
CA THR A 531 -48.00 -24.70 3.01
C THR A 531 -49.30 -24.63 2.20
N SER A 532 -49.43 -25.41 1.09
CA SER A 532 -50.65 -25.40 0.26
C SER A 532 -51.62 -26.57 0.48
N GLU A 533 -51.35 -27.46 1.44
CA GLU A 533 -52.32 -28.51 1.81
C GLU A 533 -52.89 -28.28 3.20
N LYS A 534 -53.97 -27.51 3.33
CA LYS A 534 -55.10 -27.73 4.26
C LYS A 534 -56.12 -26.57 4.17
N SER A 535 -57.05 -26.73 3.27
CA SER A 535 -58.48 -26.44 3.53
C SER A 535 -59.34 -26.89 2.37
N THR A 536 -59.61 -28.18 2.34
CA THR A 536 -60.81 -28.67 1.67
C THR A 536 -61.82 -28.98 2.76
N ASP A 537 -62.92 -28.32 2.77
CA ASP A 537 -64.24 -28.94 3.02
C ASP A 537 -65.41 -28.07 2.58
N LYS A 538 -66.13 -28.63 1.59
CA LYS A 538 -67.62 -28.72 1.39
C LYS A 538 -68.45 -27.45 1.24
N LYS A 539 -69.06 -27.25 0.09
CA LYS A 539 -70.40 -27.81 -0.31
C LYS A 539 -70.86 -27.23 -1.66
N ASN A 540 -71.22 -28.13 -2.55
CA ASN A 540 -72.44 -28.23 -3.39
C ASN A 540 -73.22 -26.91 -3.64
N THR A 541 -73.63 -26.61 -4.87
CA THR A 541 -74.52 -27.28 -5.85
C THR A 541 -74.70 -26.38 -7.08
N ASP A 542 -74.83 -27.01 -8.25
CA ASP A 542 -75.67 -26.76 -9.42
C ASP A 542 -75.68 -25.30 -10.01
N ASP A 543 -75.59 -25.07 -11.25
CA ASP A 543 -76.22 -25.59 -12.44
C ASP A 543 -75.76 -24.87 -13.71
N LYS A 544 -75.64 -25.66 -14.77
CA LYS A 544 -75.87 -25.41 -16.19
C LYS A 544 -75.48 -24.15 -16.93
N SER A 545 -74.76 -24.45 -17.93
CA SER A 545 -75.04 -24.29 -19.34
C SER A 545 -74.38 -23.15 -20.16
N ASN A 546 -73.60 -23.60 -21.03
CA ASN A 546 -73.73 -23.51 -22.48
C ASN A 546 -73.11 -22.34 -23.26
N LYS A 547 -72.34 -22.79 -24.20
CA LYS A 547 -72.10 -22.30 -25.57
C LYS A 547 -71.02 -21.24 -25.77
N LEU A 548 -69.95 -21.66 -26.38
CA LEU A 548 -69.65 -21.93 -27.82
C LEU A 548 -69.24 -20.68 -28.61
N GLN A 549 -68.06 -20.83 -29.14
CA GLN A 549 -67.65 -20.34 -30.48
C GLN A 549 -67.32 -18.86 -30.61
N THR A 550 -66.33 -18.45 -31.32
CA THR A 550 -65.40 -18.90 -32.34
C THR A 550 -64.44 -17.75 -32.70
N LYS A 551 -63.24 -18.10 -33.06
CA LYS A 551 -62.43 -17.60 -34.20
C LYS A 551 -62.53 -16.09 -34.54
N SER A 552 -61.48 -15.39 -34.84
CA SER A 552 -60.41 -15.49 -35.82
C SER A 552 -59.63 -14.18 -35.87
N ASP A 553 -58.37 -14.25 -35.95
CA ASP A 553 -57.49 -13.95 -37.09
C ASP A 553 -57.33 -12.49 -37.57
N SER A 554 -56.10 -12.25 -37.78
CA SER A 554 -55.45 -11.41 -38.81
C SER A 554 -55.06 -9.99 -38.37
N SER A 555 -53.80 -9.77 -38.22
CA SER A 555 -52.74 -9.52 -39.23
C SER A 555 -52.50 -8.04 -39.57
N LYS A 556 -51.23 -7.73 -39.53
CA LYS A 556 -50.50 -6.75 -40.38
C LYS A 556 -50.65 -5.26 -40.05
N THR A 557 -49.67 -4.53 -40.00
CA THR A 557 -48.37 -4.22 -40.65
C THR A 557 -48.09 -2.73 -40.50
N GLU A 558 -46.81 -2.41 -40.36
CA GLU A 558 -46.10 -1.25 -40.94
C GLU A 558 -46.51 0.17 -40.49
N ALA A 559 -45.68 1.13 -40.26
CA ALA A 559 -44.34 1.47 -40.69
C ALA A 559 -43.91 2.78 -39.97
N LYS A 560 -42.65 2.97 -39.84
CA LYS A 560 -41.97 4.28 -39.70
C LYS A 560 -42.28 5.19 -40.92
N PRO A 561 -42.06 6.55 -40.89
CA PRO A 561 -40.74 7.13 -40.78
C PRO A 561 -40.61 8.56 -40.18
N THR A 562 -39.38 8.91 -39.83
CA THR A 562 -38.54 10.12 -40.14
C THR A 562 -39.17 11.52 -40.07
N ASP A 563 -38.62 12.45 -39.48
CA ASP A 563 -37.46 13.31 -39.72
C ASP A 563 -37.63 14.75 -39.20
N VAL A 564 -36.52 15.36 -38.83
CA VAL A 564 -36.00 16.70 -39.18
C VAL A 564 -36.24 17.90 -38.26
N ASN A 565 -35.11 18.27 -37.61
CA ASN A 565 -34.48 19.61 -37.55
C ASN A 565 -35.25 20.87 -37.11
N LYS A 566 -34.63 21.59 -36.17
CA LYS A 566 -34.07 22.98 -36.25
C LYS A 566 -33.77 23.49 -34.84
N LYS A 567 -32.52 23.76 -34.53
CA LYS A 567 -31.75 25.02 -34.61
C LYS A 567 -32.43 26.28 -34.04
N SER A 568 -31.81 26.83 -33.02
CA SER A 568 -31.29 28.21 -32.88
C SER A 568 -31.05 28.46 -31.39
N GLU A 569 -29.87 28.72 -30.93
CA GLU A 569 -29.05 29.95 -30.97
C GLU A 569 -29.51 31.02 -29.96
N LEU A 570 -28.50 31.46 -29.24
CA LEU A 570 -28.25 32.81 -28.63
C LEU A 570 -28.81 33.03 -27.22
N ASP A 571 -28.13 33.49 -26.29
CA ASP A 571 -27.05 34.39 -25.95
C ASP A 571 -27.00 34.59 -24.44
N ALA A 572 -25.84 34.61 -23.92
CA ALA A 572 -25.13 35.58 -23.09
C ALA A 572 -25.84 36.22 -21.87
N LYS A 573 -25.38 35.87 -20.71
CA LYS A 573 -24.67 36.79 -19.82
C LYS A 573 -23.89 36.04 -18.78
#